data_9b84bb2f4907d8c86d0a8320daf8d695
#
_entry.id   9b84bb2f4907d8c86d0a8320daf8d695
#
_cell.length_a   1.000
_cell.length_b   1.000
_cell.length_c   1.000
_cell.angle_alpha   90.00
_cell.angle_beta   90.00
_cell.angle_gamma   90.00
#
_symmetry.space_group_name_H-M   'P 1'
#
loop_
_entity.id
_entity.type
_entity.pdbx_description
1 polymer ?
#
loop_
_entity_poly.entity_id
_entity_poly.type
_entity_poly.pdbx_seq_one_letter_code
_entity_poly.pdbx_strand_id
1 'polypeptide(L)'
;RAWGYNADQDRNNLGDMWGLNMQKVTPGVYPYYDGKYGGIETNEEDGQAGNPLLNMSNSYGYYKQNKYFVNPYIEVKFLKDFKFTANFYYDQFTNHHRWQPSDYKEQYSFNRTMTLSTPPTSTDMATYKVYDWERREKYWKTNMLVSWAHTYGKHDVGALIGYEESRNWGDEVYICKEGMSSVNLTDFDAMTDP
;
A
#
# COMPACT_ATOMS: atom_id res chain seq x y z
N ARG A 1 7.80 -19.28 -2.71
CA ARG A 1 6.48 -18.92 -2.14
C ARG A 1 6.07 -17.59 -2.73
N ALA A 2 4.88 -17.53 -3.31
CA ALA A 2 4.25 -16.28 -3.70
C ALA A 2 3.39 -15.79 -2.52
N TRP A 3 3.56 -14.53 -2.16
CA TRP A 3 2.74 -13.86 -1.16
C TRP A 3 1.99 -12.75 -1.87
N GLY A 4 0.67 -12.77 -1.82
CA GLY A 4 -0.17 -11.68 -2.26
C GLY A 4 -0.90 -11.11 -1.06
N TYR A 5 -0.83 -9.80 -0.87
CA TYR A 5 -1.63 -9.08 0.09
C TYR A 5 -2.60 -8.18 -0.68
N ASN A 6 -3.87 -8.36 -0.44
CA ASN A 6 -4.93 -7.56 -1.02
C ASN A 6 -5.60 -6.79 0.13
N ALA A 7 -5.36 -5.50 0.22
CA ALA A 7 -6.10 -4.63 1.11
C ALA A 7 -7.13 -3.88 0.27
N ASP A 8 -8.39 -4.24 0.41
CA ASP A 8 -9.49 -3.57 -0.29
C ASP A 8 -9.80 -2.17 0.25
N GLN A 9 -8.99 -1.66 1.16
CA GLN A 9 -9.14 -0.35 1.78
C GLN A 9 -7.81 0.40 1.83
N ASP A 10 -7.89 1.71 1.65
CA ASP A 10 -6.74 2.59 1.80
C ASP A 10 -6.17 2.48 3.23
N ARG A 11 -4.90 2.12 3.33
CA ARG A 11 -4.19 2.05 4.61
C ARG A 11 -4.16 3.38 5.35
N ASN A 12 -4.21 4.49 4.62
CA ASN A 12 -4.22 5.81 5.22
C ASN A 12 -5.53 6.04 6.00
N ASN A 13 -6.67 5.61 5.45
CA ASN A 13 -7.95 5.69 6.17
C ASN A 13 -7.97 4.81 7.42
N LEU A 14 -7.37 3.63 7.38
CA LEU A 14 -7.26 2.79 8.58
C LEU A 14 -6.29 3.39 9.61
N GLY A 15 -5.18 3.98 9.17
CA GLY A 15 -4.21 4.66 10.03
C GLY A 15 -4.83 5.87 10.73
N ASP A 16 -5.53 6.70 9.98
CA ASP A 16 -6.23 7.87 10.51
C ASP A 16 -7.40 7.47 11.42
N MET A 17 -8.11 6.40 11.10
CA MET A 17 -9.19 5.90 11.94
C MET A 17 -8.68 5.39 13.29
N TRP A 18 -7.63 4.57 13.31
CA TRP A 18 -7.08 4.00 14.54
C TRP A 18 -6.21 5.00 15.32
N GLY A 19 -5.54 5.92 14.64
CA GLY A 19 -4.64 6.88 15.26
C GLY A 19 -5.37 8.09 15.84
N LEU A 20 -5.79 8.99 14.99
CA LEU A 20 -6.30 10.30 15.39
C LEU A 20 -7.81 10.34 15.56
N ASN A 21 -8.57 9.70 14.67
CA ASN A 21 -10.02 9.86 14.66
C ASN A 21 -10.70 9.10 15.80
N MET A 22 -10.30 7.87 16.11
CA MET A 22 -10.91 7.13 17.21
C MET A 22 -10.59 7.71 18.59
N GLN A 23 -9.43 8.32 18.76
CA GLN A 23 -9.04 8.94 20.03
C GLN A 23 -9.72 10.30 20.27
N LYS A 24 -10.19 10.93 19.18
CA LYS A 24 -10.82 12.26 19.21
C LYS A 24 -12.33 12.22 19.08
N VAL A 25 -12.91 11.05 18.81
CA VAL A 25 -14.36 10.91 18.74
C VAL A 25 -14.96 11.09 20.13
N THR A 26 -15.78 12.11 20.29
CA THR A 26 -16.51 12.34 21.53
C THR A 26 -17.66 11.34 21.70
N PRO A 27 -18.05 11.01 22.93
CA PRO A 27 -19.14 10.05 23.19
C PRO A 27 -20.50 10.44 22.61
N GLY A 28 -20.69 11.70 22.20
CA GLY A 28 -21.91 12.20 21.58
C GLY A 28 -22.05 11.94 20.09
N VAL A 29 -21.03 11.41 19.42
CA VAL A 29 -21.09 11.13 17.98
C VAL A 29 -21.74 9.77 17.74
N TYR A 30 -22.95 9.78 17.19
CA TYR A 30 -23.63 8.55 16.79
C TYR A 30 -23.02 8.00 15.48
N PRO A 31 -22.66 6.73 15.41
CA PRO A 31 -22.19 6.12 14.16
C PRO A 31 -23.24 6.22 13.04
N TYR A 32 -24.49 5.91 13.39
CA TYR A 32 -25.65 6.01 12.51
C TYR A 32 -26.85 6.55 13.28
N TYR A 33 -27.66 7.33 12.60
CA TYR A 33 -28.95 7.81 13.07
C TYR A 33 -29.93 7.81 11.91
N ASP A 34 -31.11 7.20 12.10
CA ASP A 34 -32.15 7.07 11.09
C ASP A 34 -31.63 6.60 9.72
N GLY A 35 -30.77 5.55 9.74
CA GLY A 35 -30.21 4.95 8.54
C GLY A 35 -29.11 5.77 7.84
N LYS A 36 -28.71 6.91 8.39
CA LYS A 36 -27.68 7.81 7.85
C LYS A 36 -26.51 7.93 8.81
N TYR A 37 -25.38 8.41 8.35
CA TYR A 37 -24.21 8.62 9.21
C TYR A 37 -24.46 9.76 10.19
N GLY A 38 -24.02 9.59 11.43
CA GLY A 38 -23.99 10.65 12.41
C GLY A 38 -22.78 11.56 12.19
N GLY A 39 -22.97 12.84 12.30
CA GLY A 39 -21.90 13.85 12.28
C GLY A 39 -21.60 14.35 13.68
N ILE A 40 -20.68 15.30 13.74
CA ILE A 40 -20.32 16.04 14.95
C ILE A 40 -21.08 17.36 15.01
N GLU A 41 -21.29 17.86 16.21
CA GLU A 41 -21.75 19.23 16.41
C GLU A 41 -20.57 20.18 16.24
N THR A 42 -20.69 21.10 15.29
CA THR A 42 -19.57 21.93 14.82
C THR A 42 -19.14 23.04 15.76
N ASN A 43 -19.85 23.27 16.86
CA ASN A 43 -19.68 24.51 17.65
C ASN A 43 -19.19 24.33 19.09
N GLU A 44 -19.19 23.17 19.68
CA GLU A 44 -18.88 23.00 21.10
C GLU A 44 -17.85 21.91 21.40
N GLU A 45 -17.51 21.08 20.43
CA GLU A 45 -16.51 20.03 20.59
C GLU A 45 -15.41 20.21 19.54
N ASP A 46 -14.19 19.84 19.90
CA ASP A 46 -13.02 19.91 19.04
C ASP A 46 -13.32 19.24 17.67
N GLY A 47 -13.83 20.03 16.75
CA GLY A 47 -14.47 19.61 15.49
C GLY A 47 -13.54 18.95 14.46
N GLN A 48 -12.47 18.32 14.92
CA GLN A 48 -11.47 17.71 14.07
C GLN A 48 -11.70 16.22 13.80
N ALA A 49 -12.56 15.57 14.57
CA ALA A 49 -12.82 14.15 14.40
C ALA A 49 -14.22 13.92 13.83
N GLY A 50 -14.31 13.81 12.52
CA GLY A 50 -15.53 13.35 11.87
C GLY A 50 -15.91 11.91 12.27
N ASN A 51 -17.07 11.45 11.81
CA ASN A 51 -17.47 10.08 12.01
C ASN A 51 -16.47 9.11 11.32
N PRO A 52 -15.76 8.26 12.06
CA PRO A 52 -14.77 7.35 11.46
C PRO A 52 -15.37 6.40 10.44
N LEU A 53 -16.62 5.96 10.64
CA LEU A 53 -17.30 5.08 9.69
C LEU A 53 -17.64 5.79 8.38
N LEU A 54 -18.02 7.07 8.45
CA LEU A 54 -18.22 7.89 7.25
C LEU A 54 -16.89 8.07 6.50
N ASN A 55 -15.81 8.40 7.22
CA ASN A 55 -14.49 8.57 6.64
C ASN A 55 -14.00 7.31 5.93
N MET A 56 -14.26 6.13 6.50
CA MET A 56 -13.99 4.84 5.86
C MET A 56 -14.80 4.60 4.60
N SER A 57 -16.02 5.13 4.54
CA SER A 57 -16.92 4.94 3.40
C SER A 57 -16.73 5.99 2.29
N ASN A 58 -16.04 7.09 2.56
CA ASN A 58 -15.89 8.23 1.64
C ASN A 58 -14.80 8.06 0.59
N SER A 59 -13.96 7.06 0.72
CA SER A 59 -12.95 6.74 -0.28
C SER A 59 -13.06 5.28 -0.69
N TYR A 60 -12.87 5.05 -1.98
CA TYR A 60 -12.78 3.72 -2.54
C TYR A 60 -11.45 3.57 -3.24
N GLY A 61 -10.75 2.52 -2.91
CA GLY A 61 -9.48 2.26 -3.51
C GLY A 61 -8.95 0.89 -3.14
N TYR A 62 -7.85 0.54 -3.74
CA TYR A 62 -7.17 -0.69 -3.40
C TYR A 62 -5.66 -0.49 -3.33
N TYR A 63 -5.06 -1.28 -2.49
CA TYR A 63 -3.63 -1.41 -2.35
C TYR A 63 -3.25 -2.87 -2.53
N LYS A 64 -2.62 -3.19 -3.66
CA LYS A 64 -2.22 -4.56 -3.99
C LYS A 64 -0.70 -4.67 -3.97
N GLN A 65 -0.20 -5.63 -3.21
CA GLN A 65 1.21 -5.94 -3.17
C GLN A 65 1.42 -7.40 -3.60
N ASN A 66 2.32 -7.60 -4.54
CA ASN A 66 2.76 -8.92 -4.94
C ASN A 66 4.28 -9.01 -4.79
N LYS A 67 4.72 -10.06 -4.13
CA LYS A 67 6.13 -10.36 -3.99
C LYS A 67 6.40 -11.78 -4.46
N TYR A 68 7.33 -11.89 -5.40
CA TYR A 68 7.81 -13.16 -5.91
C TYR A 68 9.29 -13.26 -5.63
N PHE A 69 9.73 -14.39 -5.13
CA PHE A 69 11.16 -14.64 -5.01
C PHE A 69 11.49 -16.08 -5.35
N VAL A 70 12.66 -16.26 -5.92
CA VAL A 70 13.26 -17.56 -6.18
C VAL A 70 14.70 -17.53 -5.69
N ASN A 71 15.17 -18.66 -5.16
CA ASN A 71 16.52 -18.80 -4.65
C ASN A 71 17.07 -20.20 -4.94
N PRO A 72 17.39 -20.52 -6.20
CA PRO A 72 18.06 -21.76 -6.55
C PRO A 72 19.46 -21.80 -5.96
N TYR A 73 19.87 -22.99 -5.55
CA TYR A 73 21.14 -23.27 -4.93
C TYR A 73 21.74 -24.55 -5.53
N ILE A 74 23.03 -24.51 -5.81
CA ILE A 74 23.81 -25.64 -6.29
C ILE A 74 25.05 -25.80 -5.41
N GLU A 75 25.31 -27.02 -5.00
CA GLU A 75 26.56 -27.42 -4.35
C GLU A 75 27.16 -28.61 -5.11
N VAL A 76 28.43 -28.49 -5.49
CA VAL A 76 29.19 -29.54 -6.16
C VAL A 76 30.49 -29.76 -5.43
N LYS A 77 30.75 -30.99 -5.00
CA LYS A 77 32.03 -31.41 -4.44
C LYS A 77 32.83 -32.14 -5.50
N PHE A 78 34.08 -31.75 -5.67
CA PHE A 78 34.95 -32.33 -6.69
C PHE A 78 36.40 -32.40 -6.18
N LEU A 79 37.22 -33.26 -6.79
CA LEU A 79 38.63 -33.47 -6.41
C LEU A 79 38.85 -33.65 -4.90
N LYS A 80 37.93 -34.32 -4.22
CA LYS A 80 37.91 -34.64 -2.77
C LYS A 80 37.91 -33.41 -1.83
N ASP A 81 38.78 -32.44 -2.10
CA ASP A 81 39.05 -31.30 -1.21
C ASP A 81 38.37 -30.00 -1.65
N PHE A 82 37.72 -30.01 -2.81
CA PHE A 82 37.09 -28.82 -3.35
C PHE A 82 35.57 -28.89 -3.27
N LYS A 83 34.99 -27.76 -2.95
CA LYS A 83 33.55 -27.55 -2.98
C LYS A 83 33.22 -26.24 -3.73
N PHE A 84 32.37 -26.34 -4.73
CA PHE A 84 31.77 -25.20 -5.39
C PHE A 84 30.34 -25.02 -4.90
N THR A 85 29.98 -23.81 -4.54
CA THR A 85 28.60 -23.39 -4.24
C THR A 85 28.21 -22.24 -5.12
N ALA A 86 27.01 -22.31 -5.69
CA ALA A 86 26.41 -21.18 -6.38
C ALA A 86 24.98 -20.97 -5.88
N ASN A 87 24.67 -19.73 -5.68
CA ASN A 87 23.34 -19.28 -5.24
C ASN A 87 22.90 -18.14 -6.14
N PHE A 88 21.67 -18.19 -6.61
CA PHE A 88 21.05 -17.12 -7.35
C PHE A 88 19.74 -16.72 -6.66
N TYR A 89 19.69 -15.49 -6.23
CA TYR A 89 18.49 -14.89 -5.63
C TYR A 89 17.86 -13.93 -6.60
N TYR A 90 16.57 -14.06 -6.82
CA TYR A 90 15.75 -13.10 -7.55
C TYR A 90 14.52 -12.77 -6.74
N ASP A 91 14.22 -11.48 -6.64
CA ASP A 91 13.08 -10.92 -5.94
C ASP A 91 12.41 -9.89 -6.86
N GLN A 92 11.11 -9.97 -6.97
CA GLN A 92 10.28 -8.96 -7.63
C GLN A 92 9.16 -8.54 -6.71
N PHE A 93 9.07 -7.25 -6.50
CA PHE A 93 8.01 -6.61 -5.74
C PHE A 93 7.22 -5.69 -6.66
N THR A 94 5.90 -5.82 -6.64
CA THR A 94 4.98 -4.92 -7.35
C THR A 94 3.98 -4.38 -6.34
N ASN A 95 3.83 -3.07 -6.35
CA ASN A 95 2.88 -2.35 -5.53
C ASN A 95 1.98 -1.55 -6.46
N HIS A 96 0.66 -1.72 -6.32
CA HIS A 96 -0.33 -0.98 -7.09
C HIS A 96 -1.33 -0.38 -6.11
N HIS A 97 -1.45 0.92 -6.13
CA HIS A 97 -2.36 1.69 -5.30
C HIS A 97 -3.25 2.56 -6.19
N ARG A 98 -4.55 2.39 -6.07
CA ARG A 98 -5.54 3.26 -6.69
C ARG A 98 -6.44 3.84 -5.63
N TRP A 99 -6.74 5.11 -5.73
CA TRP A 99 -7.68 5.81 -4.87
C TRP A 99 -8.65 6.64 -5.70
N GLN A 100 -9.88 6.67 -5.25
CA GLN A 100 -10.95 7.48 -5.82
C GLN A 100 -12.01 7.78 -4.75
N PRO A 101 -12.74 8.88 -4.85
CA PRO A 101 -13.89 9.15 -3.98
C PRO A 101 -14.95 8.07 -4.13
N SER A 102 -15.66 7.77 -3.05
CA SER A 102 -16.86 6.92 -3.09
C SER A 102 -18.11 7.75 -3.33
N ASP A 103 -19.21 7.06 -3.52
CA ASP A 103 -20.53 7.69 -3.58
C ASP A 103 -20.79 8.55 -2.35
N TYR A 104 -21.47 9.69 -2.58
CA TYR A 104 -21.88 10.55 -1.50
C TYR A 104 -22.74 9.81 -0.47
N LYS A 105 -22.40 9.98 0.79
CA LYS A 105 -23.16 9.44 1.92
C LYS A 105 -23.76 10.57 2.73
N GLU A 106 -25.06 10.49 2.96
CA GLU A 106 -25.76 11.47 3.78
C GLU A 106 -25.30 11.38 5.25
N GLN A 107 -25.10 12.54 5.83
CA GLN A 107 -24.67 12.69 7.21
C GLN A 107 -25.53 13.71 7.95
N TYR A 108 -25.97 13.36 9.17
CA TYR A 108 -26.61 14.31 10.06
C TYR A 108 -25.57 15.14 10.82
N SER A 109 -25.75 16.44 10.83
CA SER A 109 -25.07 17.34 11.76
C SER A 109 -25.94 17.49 12.99
N PHE A 110 -25.44 17.09 14.16
CA PHE A 110 -26.18 17.21 15.42
C PHE A 110 -26.06 18.62 16.00
N ASN A 111 -26.31 19.62 15.19
CA ASN A 111 -26.51 20.99 15.64
C ASN A 111 -27.93 21.14 16.21
N ARG A 112 -28.27 22.30 16.77
CA ARG A 112 -29.60 22.58 17.36
C ARG A 112 -30.77 22.27 16.44
N THR A 113 -30.57 22.18 15.14
CA THR A 113 -31.59 21.99 14.12
C THR A 113 -31.53 20.63 13.41
N MET A 114 -30.56 19.78 13.76
CA MET A 114 -30.32 18.48 13.11
C MET A 114 -30.38 18.59 11.59
N THR A 115 -29.41 19.29 11.02
CA THR A 115 -29.36 19.47 9.57
C THR A 115 -28.74 18.27 8.87
N LEU A 116 -29.27 17.94 7.69
CA LEU A 116 -28.70 16.91 6.82
C LEU A 116 -27.68 17.52 5.87
N SER A 117 -26.57 16.84 5.64
CA SER A 117 -25.59 17.27 4.64
C SER A 117 -26.17 17.23 3.24
N THR A 118 -25.74 18.17 2.41
CA THR A 118 -26.14 18.24 1.00
C THR A 118 -25.19 17.45 0.11
N PRO A 119 -25.68 16.84 -0.97
CA PRO A 119 -24.82 16.23 -1.97
C PRO A 119 -23.82 17.25 -2.56
N PRO A 120 -22.60 16.81 -2.94
CA PRO A 120 -21.64 17.68 -3.58
C PRO A 120 -22.19 18.20 -4.90
N THR A 121 -21.94 19.47 -5.16
CA THR A 121 -22.30 20.11 -6.43
C THR A 121 -21.30 19.71 -7.53
N SER A 122 -21.61 20.03 -8.77
CA SER A 122 -20.69 19.86 -9.89
C SER A 122 -19.36 20.61 -9.67
N THR A 123 -19.41 21.77 -9.00
CA THR A 123 -18.24 22.56 -8.65
C THR A 123 -17.37 21.83 -7.60
N ASP A 124 -18.00 21.19 -6.62
CA ASP A 124 -17.26 20.40 -5.61
C ASP A 124 -16.62 19.16 -6.27
N MET A 125 -17.35 18.48 -7.14
CA MET A 125 -16.84 17.31 -7.87
C MET A 125 -15.68 17.65 -8.82
N ALA A 126 -15.66 18.87 -9.36
CA ALA A 126 -14.54 19.34 -10.19
C ALA A 126 -13.20 19.37 -9.43
N THR A 127 -13.22 19.40 -8.11
CA THR A 127 -12.00 19.33 -7.27
C THR A 127 -11.63 17.92 -6.84
N TYR A 128 -12.47 16.94 -7.14
CA TYR A 128 -12.23 15.56 -6.78
C TYR A 128 -11.15 14.95 -7.66
N LYS A 129 -10.29 14.17 -7.02
CA LYS A 129 -9.11 13.56 -7.65
C LYS A 129 -9.25 12.05 -7.70
N VAL A 130 -8.72 11.47 -8.75
CA VAL A 130 -8.41 10.03 -8.79
C VAL A 130 -6.93 9.90 -9.04
N TYR A 131 -6.29 9.01 -8.31
CA TYR A 131 -4.91 8.68 -8.57
C TYR A 131 -4.69 7.17 -8.69
N ASP A 132 -3.72 6.83 -9.52
CA ASP A 132 -3.24 5.48 -9.73
C ASP A 132 -1.71 5.49 -9.67
N TRP A 133 -1.15 4.62 -8.86
CA TRP A 133 0.27 4.53 -8.63
C TRP A 133 0.71 3.09 -8.69
N GLU A 134 1.62 2.81 -9.59
CA GLU A 134 2.24 1.50 -9.72
C GLU A 134 3.75 1.62 -9.55
N ARG A 135 4.31 0.79 -8.68
CA ARG A 135 5.75 0.67 -8.45
C ARG A 135 6.17 -0.77 -8.60
N ARG A 136 7.20 -1.00 -9.38
CA ARG A 136 7.84 -2.30 -9.54
C ARG A 136 9.29 -2.20 -9.12
N GLU A 137 9.71 -3.11 -8.29
CA GLU A 137 11.11 -3.27 -7.89
C GLU A 137 11.56 -4.68 -8.22
N LYS A 138 12.77 -4.79 -8.71
CA LYS A 138 13.40 -6.06 -9.03
C LYS A 138 14.80 -6.06 -8.45
N TYR A 139 15.13 -7.14 -7.81
CA TYR A 139 16.45 -7.36 -7.23
C TYR A 139 16.93 -8.75 -7.62
N TRP A 140 18.17 -8.84 -8.03
CA TRP A 140 18.82 -10.12 -8.12
C TRP A 140 20.22 -10.07 -7.49
N LYS A 141 20.64 -11.22 -7.03
CA LYS A 141 21.96 -11.43 -6.45
C LYS A 141 22.45 -12.79 -6.86
N THR A 142 23.69 -12.87 -7.34
CA THR A 142 24.40 -14.11 -7.53
C THR A 142 25.60 -14.18 -6.60
N ASN A 143 25.84 -15.35 -6.08
CA ASN A 143 26.96 -15.63 -5.19
C ASN A 143 27.55 -16.97 -5.60
N MET A 144 28.84 -16.97 -5.93
CA MET A 144 29.60 -18.15 -6.32
C MET A 144 30.82 -18.28 -5.41
N LEU A 145 31.03 -19.46 -4.90
CA LEU A 145 32.07 -19.72 -3.93
C LEU A 145 32.80 -21.02 -4.25
N VAL A 146 34.11 -20.96 -4.34
CA VAL A 146 34.98 -22.14 -4.36
C VAL A 146 35.72 -22.21 -3.04
N SER A 147 35.55 -23.27 -2.34
CA SER A 147 36.31 -23.58 -1.13
C SER A 147 37.15 -24.81 -1.33
N TRP A 148 38.38 -24.76 -0.81
CA TRP A 148 39.30 -25.86 -0.72
C TRP A 148 39.72 -26.06 0.73
N ALA A 149 39.77 -27.32 1.19
CA ALA A 149 40.23 -27.67 2.51
C ALA A 149 40.98 -28.99 2.46
N HIS A 150 42.19 -29.00 3.04
CA HIS A 150 43.01 -30.21 3.10
C HIS A 150 43.73 -30.33 4.45
N THR A 151 43.83 -31.55 4.95
CA THR A 151 44.53 -31.86 6.21
C THR A 151 45.89 -32.42 5.91
N TYR A 152 46.95 -31.72 6.31
CA TYR A 152 48.35 -32.14 6.22
C TYR A 152 48.82 -32.61 7.59
N GLY A 153 48.67 -33.89 7.89
CA GLY A 153 49.01 -34.45 9.16
C GLY A 153 48.19 -33.88 10.31
N LYS A 154 48.79 -32.96 11.09
CA LYS A 154 48.12 -32.26 12.19
C LYS A 154 47.65 -30.85 11.84
N HIS A 155 47.83 -30.43 10.60
CA HIS A 155 47.51 -29.08 10.15
C HIS A 155 46.35 -29.12 9.17
N ASP A 156 45.29 -28.37 9.47
CA ASP A 156 44.16 -28.15 8.60
C ASP A 156 44.37 -26.81 7.88
N VAL A 157 44.41 -26.86 6.56
CA VAL A 157 44.57 -25.66 5.71
C VAL A 157 43.36 -25.52 4.79
N GLY A 158 42.86 -24.32 4.72
CA GLY A 158 41.72 -23.99 3.84
C GLY A 158 41.92 -22.68 3.09
N ALA A 159 41.38 -22.63 1.91
CA ALA A 159 41.31 -21.43 1.09
C ALA A 159 39.90 -21.27 0.52
N LEU A 160 39.52 -20.02 0.29
CA LEU A 160 38.21 -19.68 -0.19
C LEU A 160 38.32 -18.51 -1.17
N ILE A 161 37.69 -18.65 -2.31
CA ILE A 161 37.53 -17.58 -3.29
C ILE A 161 36.05 -17.45 -3.65
N GLY A 162 35.56 -16.22 -3.70
CA GLY A 162 34.14 -15.94 -3.98
C GLY A 162 33.97 -14.79 -4.96
N TYR A 163 32.87 -14.87 -5.67
CA TYR A 163 32.34 -13.81 -6.50
C TYR A 163 30.91 -13.50 -6.09
N GLU A 164 30.59 -12.23 -5.92
CA GLU A 164 29.26 -11.78 -5.61
C GLU A 164 28.91 -10.61 -6.51
N GLU A 165 27.72 -10.64 -7.10
CA GLU A 165 27.15 -9.55 -7.86
C GLU A 165 25.68 -9.39 -7.50
N SER A 166 25.24 -8.16 -7.40
CA SER A 166 23.82 -7.84 -7.17
C SER A 166 23.40 -6.60 -7.95
N ARG A 167 22.14 -6.56 -8.31
CA ARG A 167 21.55 -5.40 -8.94
C ARG A 167 20.14 -5.18 -8.43
N ASN A 168 19.85 -3.92 -8.13
CA ASN A 168 18.50 -3.45 -7.82
C ASN A 168 18.09 -2.43 -8.87
N TRP A 169 16.85 -2.53 -9.38
CA TRP A 169 16.26 -1.53 -10.27
C TRP A 169 14.74 -1.54 -10.14
N GLY A 170 14.13 -0.44 -10.47
CA GLY A 170 12.68 -0.29 -10.40
C GLY A 170 12.20 0.82 -11.30
N ASP A 171 10.92 0.78 -11.53
CA ASP A 171 10.15 1.78 -12.24
C ASP A 171 8.90 2.14 -11.43
N GLU A 172 8.47 3.38 -11.57
CA GLU A 172 7.30 3.92 -10.89
C GLU A 172 6.51 4.77 -11.88
N VAL A 173 5.20 4.58 -11.88
CA VAL A 173 4.26 5.38 -12.65
C VAL A 173 3.22 5.95 -11.70
N TYR A 174 3.00 7.23 -11.76
CA TYR A 174 1.99 7.95 -11.00
C TYR A 174 1.12 8.76 -11.96
N ILE A 175 -0.18 8.56 -11.84
CA ILE A 175 -1.19 9.30 -12.58
C ILE A 175 -2.16 9.91 -11.58
N CYS A 176 -2.42 11.20 -11.71
CA CYS A 176 -3.44 11.91 -10.94
C CYS A 176 -4.21 12.81 -11.89
N LYS A 177 -5.52 12.76 -11.83
CA LYS A 177 -6.40 13.69 -12.53
C LYS A 177 -7.49 14.21 -11.62
N GLU A 178 -7.92 15.43 -11.89
CA GLU A 178 -9.02 16.13 -11.22
C GLU A 178 -10.21 16.29 -12.19
N GLY A 179 -11.31 16.82 -11.69
CA GLY A 179 -12.43 17.19 -12.53
C GLY A 179 -13.38 16.05 -12.82
N MET A 180 -13.85 15.37 -11.79
CA MET A 180 -14.88 14.35 -11.93
C MET A 180 -16.23 14.99 -12.28
N SER A 181 -16.92 14.45 -13.27
CA SER A 181 -18.30 14.81 -13.56
C SER A 181 -19.30 14.03 -12.71
N SER A 182 -18.91 12.89 -12.18
CA SER A 182 -19.68 12.05 -11.26
C SER A 182 -18.74 11.14 -10.49
N VAL A 183 -19.04 10.83 -9.22
CA VAL A 183 -18.29 9.87 -8.39
C VAL A 183 -18.29 8.45 -8.97
N ASN A 184 -19.22 8.14 -9.85
CA ASN A 184 -19.30 6.86 -10.56
C ASN A 184 -18.44 6.81 -11.83
N LEU A 185 -17.94 7.96 -12.31
CA LEU A 185 -17.09 8.06 -13.49
C LEU A 185 -15.64 8.28 -13.07
N THR A 186 -14.98 7.21 -12.75
CA THR A 186 -13.61 7.20 -12.20
C THR A 186 -12.54 6.88 -13.23
N ASP A 187 -12.93 6.76 -14.50
CA ASP A 187 -11.97 6.57 -15.58
C ASP A 187 -11.26 7.89 -15.89
N PHE A 188 -9.95 7.82 -16.06
CA PHE A 188 -9.14 9.01 -16.33
C PHE A 188 -9.55 9.76 -17.61
N ASP A 189 -10.12 9.05 -18.58
CA ASP A 189 -10.61 9.66 -19.81
C ASP A 189 -11.91 10.47 -19.61
N ALA A 190 -12.63 10.20 -18.53
CA ALA A 190 -13.86 10.91 -18.19
C ALA A 190 -13.62 12.18 -17.34
N MET A 191 -12.37 12.48 -17.01
CA MET A 191 -11.98 13.63 -16.20
C MET A 191 -11.61 14.81 -17.09
N THR A 192 -12.00 16.00 -16.64
CA THR A 192 -11.88 17.24 -17.42
C THR A 192 -10.52 17.92 -17.28
N ASP A 193 -9.71 17.52 -16.31
CA ASP A 193 -8.37 18.07 -16.15
C ASP A 193 -7.47 17.62 -17.32
N PRO A 194 -6.82 18.56 -18.02
CA PRO A 194 -5.97 18.25 -19.17
C PRO A 194 -4.66 17.58 -18.80
#